data_1883911c16f467225eddc173a69333d0
#
_entry.id   1883911c16f467225eddc173a69333d0
#
_cell.length_a   1.000
_cell.length_b   1.000
_cell.length_c   1.000
_cell.angle_alpha   90.00
_cell.angle_beta   90.00
_cell.angle_gamma   90.00
#
_symmetry.space_group_name_H-M   'P 1'
#
loop_
_entity.id
_entity.type
_entity.pdbx_description
1 polymer ?
#
loop_
_entity_poly.entity_id
_entity_poly.type
_entity_poly.pdbx_seq_one_letter_code
_entity_poly.pdbx_strand_id
1 'polypeptide(L)'
;MATTTSETIAWLNRLLCGELSAVETYEQSMSKCEKEACAGDLRHLLEQHREAASLLRQQLEQRNEQTSRRARKAARGGRSLSW
;
A
#
# COMPACT_ATOMS: atom_id res chain seq x y z
N MET A 1 -3.08 -12.56 19.32
CA MET A 1 -4.03 -11.44 19.45
C MET A 1 -4.43 -10.91 18.08
N ALA A 2 -5.70 -10.68 17.88
CA ALA A 2 -6.16 -10.10 16.62
C ALA A 2 -5.80 -8.61 16.58
N THR A 3 -5.17 -8.19 15.49
CA THR A 3 -4.90 -6.77 15.24
C THR A 3 -6.20 -6.07 14.87
N THR A 4 -6.36 -4.82 15.32
CA THR A 4 -7.48 -3.99 14.90
C THR A 4 -7.33 -3.61 13.43
N THR A 5 -8.43 -3.26 12.77
CA THR A 5 -8.40 -2.77 11.39
C THR A 5 -7.51 -1.54 11.26
N SER A 6 -7.58 -0.62 12.23
CA SER A 6 -6.74 0.59 12.25
C SER A 6 -5.26 0.25 12.32
N GLU A 7 -4.88 -0.70 13.16
CA GLU A 7 -3.49 -1.14 13.28
C GLU A 7 -3.01 -1.79 11.99
N THR A 8 -3.86 -2.61 11.37
CA THR A 8 -3.53 -3.27 10.11
C THR A 8 -3.31 -2.22 9.02
N ILE A 9 -4.17 -1.22 8.92
CA ILE A 9 -4.04 -0.13 7.95
C ILE A 9 -2.74 0.64 8.19
N ALA A 10 -2.40 0.93 9.44
CA ALA A 10 -1.15 1.63 9.78
C ALA A 10 0.07 0.82 9.33
N TRP A 11 0.08 -0.48 9.56
CA TRP A 11 1.17 -1.36 9.13
C TRP A 11 1.28 -1.43 7.62
N LEU A 12 0.14 -1.57 6.91
CA LEU A 12 0.12 -1.61 5.45
C LEU A 12 0.64 -0.30 4.86
N ASN A 13 0.30 0.84 5.45
CA ASN A 13 0.80 2.13 5.02
C ASN A 13 2.32 2.23 5.18
N ARG A 14 2.86 1.74 6.29
CA ARG A 14 4.31 1.72 6.51
C ARG A 14 5.02 0.84 5.49
N LEU A 15 4.47 -0.34 5.24
CA LEU A 15 5.04 -1.26 4.23
C LEU A 15 4.99 -0.63 2.85
N LEU A 16 3.88 0.01 2.50
CA LEU A 16 3.75 0.69 1.22
C LEU A 16 4.76 1.81 1.06
N CYS A 17 4.96 2.63 2.09
CA CYS A 17 5.98 3.68 2.08
C CYS A 17 7.37 3.11 1.84
N GLY A 18 7.68 1.99 2.48
CA GLY A 18 8.95 1.28 2.28
C GLY A 18 9.13 0.81 0.84
N GLU A 19 8.09 0.21 0.27
CA GLU A 19 8.15 -0.26 -1.12
C GLU A 19 8.28 0.91 -2.12
N LEU A 20 7.55 1.98 -1.91
CA LEU A 20 7.65 3.16 -2.78
C LEU A 20 9.02 3.83 -2.68
N SER A 21 9.61 3.88 -1.50
CA SER A 21 10.98 4.38 -1.32
C SER A 21 11.99 3.49 -2.05
N ALA A 22 11.80 2.18 -2.00
CA ALA A 22 12.66 1.23 -2.72
C ALA A 22 12.53 1.44 -4.23
N VAL A 23 11.31 1.58 -4.75
CA VAL A 23 11.06 1.86 -6.16
C VAL A 23 11.85 3.10 -6.61
N GLU A 24 11.74 4.19 -5.87
CA GLU A 24 12.43 5.43 -6.19
C GLU A 24 13.96 5.25 -6.18
N THR A 25 14.47 4.56 -5.17
CA THR A 25 15.91 4.28 -5.05
C THR A 25 16.41 3.47 -6.23
N TYR A 26 15.69 2.41 -6.61
CA TYR A 26 16.09 1.58 -7.74
C TYR A 26 15.98 2.31 -9.07
N GLU A 27 14.98 3.15 -9.25
CA GLU A 27 14.87 4.00 -10.45
C GLU A 27 16.07 4.93 -10.59
N GLN A 28 16.48 5.58 -9.50
CA GLN A 28 17.65 6.45 -9.47
C GLN A 28 18.93 5.67 -9.76
N SER A 29 19.07 4.49 -9.17
CA SER A 29 20.22 3.62 -9.38
C SER A 29 20.33 3.16 -10.83
N MET A 30 19.20 2.82 -11.44
CA MET A 30 19.17 2.41 -12.85
C MET A 30 19.64 3.51 -13.77
N SER A 31 19.28 4.76 -13.49
CA SER A 31 19.67 5.89 -14.32
C SER A 31 21.20 6.11 -14.31
N LYS A 32 21.88 5.61 -13.29
CA LYS A 32 23.34 5.72 -13.14
C LYS A 32 24.08 4.46 -13.55
N CYS A 33 23.36 3.40 -13.90
CA CYS A 33 23.95 2.11 -14.23
C CYS A 33 24.39 2.08 -15.69
N GLU A 34 25.70 1.98 -15.94
CA GLU A 34 26.26 1.95 -17.28
C GLU A 34 26.32 0.54 -17.87
N LYS A 35 26.34 -0.48 -17.02
CA LYS A 35 26.45 -1.87 -17.47
C LYS A 35 25.04 -2.45 -17.63
N GLU A 36 24.80 -3.06 -18.78
CA GLU A 36 23.50 -3.67 -19.08
C GLU A 36 23.09 -4.76 -18.09
N ALA A 37 24.06 -5.60 -17.66
CA ALA A 37 23.78 -6.64 -16.66
C ALA A 37 23.29 -6.03 -15.34
N CYS A 38 23.93 -4.95 -14.90
CA CYS A 38 23.52 -4.23 -13.68
C CYS A 38 22.11 -3.65 -13.85
N ALA A 39 21.84 -3.03 -14.98
CA ALA A 39 20.52 -2.46 -15.28
C ALA A 39 19.44 -3.54 -15.30
N GLY A 40 19.75 -4.72 -15.84
CA GLY A 40 18.82 -5.86 -15.86
C GLY A 40 18.44 -6.34 -14.47
N ASP A 41 19.43 -6.50 -13.61
CA ASP A 41 19.22 -6.93 -12.22
C ASP A 41 18.40 -5.90 -11.44
N LEU A 42 18.74 -4.61 -11.59
CA LEU A 42 18.00 -3.54 -10.94
C LEU A 42 16.57 -3.44 -11.44
N ARG A 43 16.35 -3.65 -12.75
CA ARG A 43 15.01 -3.65 -13.32
C ARG A 43 14.16 -4.75 -12.73
N HIS A 44 14.72 -5.93 -12.56
CA HIS A 44 14.02 -7.06 -11.96
C HIS A 44 13.60 -6.76 -10.53
N LEU A 45 14.50 -6.22 -9.72
CA LEU A 45 14.21 -5.82 -8.35
C LEU A 45 13.16 -4.70 -8.30
N LEU A 46 13.27 -3.74 -9.21
CA LEU A 46 12.30 -2.65 -9.33
C LEU A 46 10.90 -3.17 -9.61
N GLU A 47 10.77 -4.12 -10.54
CA GLU A 47 9.49 -4.73 -10.86
C GLU A 47 8.89 -5.46 -9.68
N GLN A 48 9.71 -6.19 -8.90
CA GLN A 48 9.27 -6.86 -7.69
C GLN A 48 8.71 -5.88 -6.66
N HIS A 49 9.40 -4.75 -6.45
CA HIS A 49 8.94 -3.73 -5.50
C HIS A 49 7.67 -3.01 -5.99
N ARG A 50 7.55 -2.77 -7.29
CA ARG A 50 6.33 -2.20 -7.88
C ARG A 50 5.13 -3.12 -7.70
N GLU A 51 5.34 -4.42 -7.92
CA GLU A 51 4.29 -5.41 -7.71
C GLU A 51 3.87 -5.47 -6.25
N ALA A 52 4.83 -5.48 -5.33
CA ALA A 52 4.55 -5.46 -3.90
C ALA A 52 3.77 -4.20 -3.51
N ALA A 53 4.15 -3.03 -4.01
CA ALA A 53 3.44 -1.78 -3.76
C ALA A 53 2.00 -1.83 -4.28
N SER A 54 1.80 -2.41 -5.46
CA SER A 54 0.47 -2.57 -6.05
C SER A 54 -0.43 -3.44 -5.18
N LEU A 55 0.09 -4.57 -4.69
CA LEU A 55 -0.64 -5.48 -3.81
C LEU A 55 -1.01 -4.80 -2.49
N LEU A 56 -0.08 -4.04 -1.92
CA LEU A 56 -0.33 -3.29 -0.70
C LEU A 56 -1.41 -2.23 -0.89
N ARG A 57 -1.40 -1.53 -2.02
CA ARG A 57 -2.45 -0.56 -2.35
C ARG A 57 -3.81 -1.22 -2.47
N GLN A 58 -3.89 -2.38 -3.11
CA GLN A 58 -5.14 -3.11 -3.23
C GLN A 58 -5.69 -3.50 -1.85
N GLN A 59 -4.83 -3.98 -0.97
CA GLN A 59 -5.23 -4.32 0.39
C GLN A 59 -5.73 -3.10 1.16
N LEU A 60 -5.04 -1.98 1.03
CA LEU A 60 -5.45 -0.73 1.67
C LEU A 60 -6.79 -0.23 1.14
N GLU A 61 -6.99 -0.26 -0.18
CA GLU A 61 -8.25 0.16 -0.79
C GLU A 61 -9.43 -0.69 -0.31
N GLN A 62 -9.25 -2.00 -0.25
CA GLN A 62 -10.27 -2.92 0.24
C GLN A 62 -10.64 -2.61 1.69
N ARG A 63 -9.66 -2.38 2.56
CA ARG A 63 -9.88 -2.09 3.97
C ARG A 63 -10.52 -0.73 4.17
N ASN A 64 -10.09 0.27 3.42
CA ASN A 64 -10.68 1.60 3.46
C ASN A 64 -12.14 1.58 2.99
N GLU A 65 -12.43 0.81 1.96
CA GLU A 65 -13.80 0.63 1.46
C GLU A 65 -14.69 -0.03 2.51
N GLN A 66 -14.21 -1.09 3.15
CA GLN A 66 -14.95 -1.76 4.23
C GLN A 66 -15.22 -0.82 5.39
N THR A 67 -14.23 -0.04 5.79
CA THR A 67 -14.37 0.96 6.85
C THR A 67 -15.41 2.00 6.47
N SER A 68 -15.37 2.49 5.24
CA SER A 68 -16.35 3.46 4.74
C SER A 68 -17.78 2.89 4.73
N ARG A 69 -17.94 1.64 4.32
CA ARG A 69 -19.24 0.96 4.33
C ARG A 69 -19.79 0.84 5.75
N ARG A 70 -18.95 0.47 6.71
CA ARG A 70 -19.33 0.37 8.12
C ARG A 70 -19.72 1.72 8.68
N ALA A 71 -18.96 2.76 8.36
CA ALA A 71 -19.27 4.12 8.80
C ALA A 71 -20.59 4.61 8.23
N ARG A 72 -20.86 4.36 6.95
CA ARG A 72 -22.15 4.72 6.33
C ARG A 72 -23.31 3.97 6.95
N LYS A 73 -23.12 2.69 7.22
CA LYS A 73 -24.16 1.87 7.86
C LYS A 73 -24.46 2.37 9.28
N ALA A 74 -23.43 2.67 10.05
CA ALA A 74 -23.57 3.21 11.41
C ALA A 74 -24.27 4.56 11.39
N ALA A 75 -23.92 5.44 10.44
CA ALA A 75 -24.58 6.74 10.29
C ALA A 75 -26.07 6.60 9.98
N ARG A 76 -26.44 5.65 9.12
CA ARG A 76 -27.84 5.38 8.80
C ARG A 76 -28.60 4.83 10.01
N GLY A 77 -27.99 3.93 10.75
CA GLY A 77 -28.54 3.42 12.00
C GLY A 77 -28.71 4.52 13.04
N GLY A 78 -27.74 5.41 13.15
CA GLY A 78 -27.78 6.55 14.05
C GLY A 78 -28.91 7.52 13.73
N ARG A 79 -29.26 7.68 12.46
CA ARG A 79 -30.37 8.54 12.04
C ARG A 79 -31.72 8.02 12.56
N SER A 80 -31.90 6.72 12.67
CA SER A 80 -33.11 6.15 13.15
C SER A 80 -33.34 6.38 14.65
N LEU A 81 -32.27 6.76 15.35
CA LEU A 81 -32.34 7.08 16.78
C LEU A 81 -32.69 8.54 17.03
N SER A 82 -33.23 9.19 16.10
CA SER A 82 -33.52 10.61 16.06
C SER A 82 -33.61 11.30 17.41
N TRP A 83 -32.93 12.31 17.51
CA TRP A 83 -32.80 13.16 18.67
C TRP A 83 -33.18 14.59 18.34
#